data_c08977fe1477a2ebf140f6d065fab81a
#
_entry.id   c08977fe1477a2ebf140f6d065fab81a
#
_cell.length_a   1.000
_cell.length_b   1.000
_cell.length_c   1.000
_cell.angle_alpha   90.00
_cell.angle_beta   90.00
_cell.angle_gamma   90.00
#
_symmetry.space_group_name_H-M   'P 1'
#
loop_
_entity.id
_entity.type
_entity.pdbx_description
1 polymer ?
#
loop_
_entity_poly.entity_id
_entity_poly.type
_entity_poly.pdbx_seq_one_letter_code
_entity_poly.pdbx_strand_id
1 'polypeptide(L)'
;MMAKYLNLYSAEEQLLLQQLKKLFESWKREVGDRHDGYWFVPDGFYPRYFSQKPRILYMARDAYDLYGDDDESDEKTYIEKFLRQYLAGRMDDGQHMDGRCINRVKFHKMLIQVAYGIVHGCLWSQLPYASEICADGTVFNRVSFAFMNLCKWSHESDDESKSGTGADWVAINEFVAKSLTTETNFFLEEIRLLRPDIIISMNLGPEMIGRVFGEKVTQIDNKNPNCYAYSLKVEKKLSPIFVLDSWHFSSRNKSEQTEVYEPLLKVLEDCRTKY
;
A
#
# COMPACT_ATOMS: atom_id res chain seq x y z
N MET A 1 16.56 -13.02 3.15
CA MET A 1 16.02 -13.02 1.76
C MET A 1 16.18 -11.69 1.03
N MET A 2 16.12 -10.53 1.69
CA MET A 2 16.44 -9.22 1.09
C MET A 2 17.78 -9.18 0.33
N ALA A 3 18.80 -9.89 0.80
CA ALA A 3 20.12 -9.89 0.14
C ALA A 3 20.07 -10.22 -1.36
N LYS A 4 19.15 -11.08 -1.79
CA LYS A 4 19.01 -11.51 -3.20
C LYS A 4 18.51 -10.40 -4.14
N TYR A 5 17.71 -9.44 -3.62
CA TYR A 5 17.08 -8.39 -4.41
C TYR A 5 17.60 -6.99 -4.09
N LEU A 6 18.56 -6.87 -3.17
CA LEU A 6 19.14 -5.57 -2.81
C LEU A 6 19.80 -4.85 -3.99
N ASN A 7 20.30 -5.61 -4.96
CA ASN A 7 20.87 -5.05 -6.19
C ASN A 7 19.85 -4.33 -7.09
N LEU A 8 18.55 -4.53 -6.87
CA LEU A 8 17.49 -3.81 -7.59
C LEU A 8 17.28 -2.40 -7.02
N TYR A 9 17.71 -2.15 -5.79
CA TYR A 9 17.56 -0.89 -5.08
C TYR A 9 18.83 -0.04 -5.22
N SER A 10 18.68 1.26 -5.43
CA SER A 10 19.79 2.20 -5.39
C SER A 10 20.42 2.27 -4.00
N ALA A 11 21.64 2.82 -3.88
CA ALA A 11 22.29 2.99 -2.57
C ALA A 11 21.45 3.85 -1.59
N GLU A 12 20.79 4.90 -2.11
CA GLU A 12 19.88 5.71 -1.31
C GLU A 12 18.68 4.90 -0.81
N GLU A 13 18.10 4.09 -1.67
CA GLU A 13 16.97 3.23 -1.31
C GLU A 13 17.37 2.17 -0.30
N GLN A 14 18.56 1.57 -0.41
CA GLN A 14 19.06 0.61 0.57
C GLN A 14 19.25 1.24 1.96
N LEU A 15 19.75 2.49 2.02
CA LEU A 15 19.86 3.22 3.28
C LEU A 15 18.48 3.47 3.90
N LEU A 16 17.49 3.81 3.07
CA LEU A 16 16.13 4.04 3.53
C LEU A 16 15.46 2.75 4.03
N LEU A 17 15.70 1.61 3.38
CA LEU A 17 15.24 0.31 3.88
C LEU A 17 15.78 0.01 5.29
N GLN A 18 17.04 0.39 5.58
CA GLN A 18 17.60 0.28 6.93
C GLN A 18 16.90 1.22 7.93
N GLN A 19 16.53 2.43 7.51
CA GLN A 19 15.77 3.37 8.36
C GLN A 19 14.36 2.86 8.65
N LEU A 20 13.68 2.33 7.63
CA LEU A 20 12.37 1.70 7.80
C LEU A 20 12.45 0.49 8.73
N LYS A 21 13.46 -0.35 8.61
CA LYS A 21 13.67 -1.48 9.51
C LYS A 21 13.75 -1.03 10.97
N LYS A 22 14.52 0.01 11.27
CA LYS A 22 14.62 0.58 12.63
C LYS A 22 13.29 1.14 13.12
N LEU A 23 12.53 1.80 12.23
CA LEU A 23 11.19 2.30 12.56
C LEU A 23 10.26 1.14 12.92
N PHE A 24 10.23 0.08 12.11
CA PHE A 24 9.38 -1.09 12.33
C PHE A 24 9.78 -1.87 13.58
N GLU A 25 11.06 -1.98 13.91
CA GLU A 25 11.53 -2.56 15.17
C GLU A 25 11.03 -1.77 16.40
N SER A 26 11.01 -0.44 16.29
CA SER A 26 10.46 0.42 17.35
C SER A 26 8.95 0.31 17.42
N TRP A 27 8.29 0.29 16.27
CA TRP A 27 6.83 0.15 16.19
C TRP A 27 6.35 -1.19 16.72
N LYS A 28 7.01 -2.30 16.34
CA LYS A 28 6.73 -3.65 16.86
C LYS A 28 6.83 -3.69 18.39
N ARG A 29 7.84 -3.06 18.97
CA ARG A 29 7.99 -2.98 20.44
C ARG A 29 6.87 -2.21 21.11
N GLU A 30 6.39 -1.13 20.48
CA GLU A 30 5.32 -0.28 21.02
C GLU A 30 3.96 -0.99 20.99
N VAL A 31 3.61 -1.57 19.85
CA VAL A 31 2.30 -2.24 19.70
C VAL A 31 2.27 -3.61 20.36
N GLY A 32 3.45 -4.25 20.53
CA GLY A 32 3.57 -5.62 21.01
C GLY A 32 3.07 -6.66 20.02
N ASP A 33 3.26 -7.92 20.38
CA ASP A 33 2.64 -9.02 19.67
C ASP A 33 1.19 -9.17 20.16
N ARG A 34 0.27 -9.45 19.25
CA ARG A 34 -1.08 -9.81 19.61
C ARG A 34 -1.09 -11.29 20.00
N HIS A 35 -1.75 -11.64 21.12
CA HIS A 35 -2.04 -13.03 21.45
C HIS A 35 -2.83 -13.63 20.28
N ASP A 36 -2.71 -14.90 19.98
CA ASP A 36 -3.47 -15.65 18.95
C ASP A 36 -2.81 -15.78 17.57
N GLY A 37 -1.49 -15.84 17.48
CA GLY A 37 -0.78 -16.13 16.23
C GLY A 37 -0.68 -14.98 15.23
N TYR A 38 -0.97 -13.76 15.67
CA TYR A 38 -0.74 -12.56 14.85
C TYR A 38 0.71 -12.11 14.97
N TRP A 39 1.39 -11.90 13.87
CA TRP A 39 2.73 -11.35 13.85
C TRP A 39 2.80 -10.05 13.09
N PHE A 40 3.79 -9.25 13.46
CA PHE A 40 4.03 -7.96 12.83
C PHE A 40 4.69 -8.14 11.46
N VAL A 41 4.03 -7.67 10.39
CA VAL A 41 4.51 -7.71 9.02
C VAL A 41 4.95 -6.30 8.59
N PRO A 42 6.25 -6.05 8.45
CA PRO A 42 6.74 -4.78 7.92
C PRO A 42 6.29 -4.56 6.48
N ASP A 43 6.03 -3.29 6.13
CA ASP A 43 5.73 -2.84 4.77
C ASP A 43 6.98 -2.25 4.10
N GLY A 44 6.79 -1.32 3.15
CA GLY A 44 7.90 -0.60 2.52
C GLY A 44 7.60 -0.16 1.09
N PHE A 45 8.60 -0.24 0.23
CA PHE A 45 8.50 0.21 -1.15
C PHE A 45 9.22 -0.73 -2.10
N TYR A 46 8.79 -0.74 -3.38
CA TYR A 46 9.41 -1.50 -4.44
C TYR A 46 10.61 -0.76 -5.05
N PRO A 47 11.53 -1.48 -5.72
CA PRO A 47 12.72 -0.87 -6.33
C PRO A 47 12.40 0.33 -7.23
N ARG A 48 13.26 1.33 -7.26
CA ARG A 48 13.14 2.57 -8.06
C ARG A 48 12.00 3.50 -7.65
N TYR A 49 11.40 3.30 -6.50
CA TYR A 49 10.36 4.16 -5.97
C TYR A 49 10.78 5.63 -5.90
N PHE A 50 12.02 5.91 -5.46
CA PHE A 50 12.53 7.28 -5.32
C PHE A 50 12.95 7.93 -6.62
N SER A 51 13.20 7.17 -7.67
CA SER A 51 13.49 7.71 -9.01
C SER A 51 12.23 8.05 -9.82
N GLN A 52 11.03 7.66 -9.33
CA GLN A 52 9.75 7.89 -9.97
C GLN A 52 9.09 9.19 -9.50
N LYS A 53 8.31 9.80 -10.39
CA LYS A 53 7.39 10.92 -10.11
C LYS A 53 6.05 10.73 -10.85
N PRO A 54 4.92 10.91 -10.15
CA PRO A 54 4.79 11.07 -8.69
C PRO A 54 5.10 9.77 -7.95
N ARG A 55 5.54 9.88 -6.70
CA ARG A 55 5.69 8.73 -5.79
C ARG A 55 4.34 8.39 -5.17
N ILE A 56 3.90 7.18 -5.37
CA ILE A 56 2.59 6.67 -4.95
C ILE A 56 2.78 5.74 -3.76
N LEU A 57 2.05 6.01 -2.68
CA LEU A 57 1.91 5.11 -1.54
C LEU A 57 0.48 4.54 -1.53
N TYR A 58 0.35 3.24 -1.59
CA TYR A 58 -0.92 2.57 -1.30
C TYR A 58 -1.07 2.34 0.20
N MET A 59 -2.26 2.64 0.72
CA MET A 59 -2.59 2.41 2.13
C MET A 59 -3.80 1.48 2.22
N ALA A 60 -3.56 0.26 2.68
CA ALA A 60 -4.58 -0.76 2.88
C ALA A 60 -4.95 -0.91 4.37
N ARG A 61 -5.83 -1.84 4.69
CA ARG A 61 -6.37 -2.04 6.03
C ARG A 61 -5.45 -2.87 6.91
N ASP A 62 -5.19 -4.11 6.50
CA ASP A 62 -4.46 -5.12 7.27
C ASP A 62 -3.60 -6.01 6.39
N ALA A 63 -2.63 -6.65 7.01
CA ALA A 63 -1.69 -7.56 6.38
C ALA A 63 -2.26 -8.99 6.31
N TYR A 64 -3.38 -9.14 5.62
CA TYR A 64 -4.12 -10.40 5.50
C TYR A 64 -3.32 -11.49 4.77
N ASP A 65 -3.39 -12.75 5.24
CA ASP A 65 -2.75 -13.94 4.64
C ASP A 65 -1.23 -13.83 4.43
N LEU A 66 -0.56 -13.08 5.27
CA LEU A 66 0.89 -13.01 5.24
C LEU A 66 1.47 -13.90 6.33
N TYR A 67 1.58 -15.19 6.03
CA TYR A 67 2.20 -16.15 6.92
C TYR A 67 3.71 -16.01 6.96
N GLY A 68 4.29 -16.19 8.15
CA GLY A 68 5.61 -16.76 8.22
C GLY A 68 5.51 -18.23 7.78
N ASP A 69 6.31 -18.67 6.81
CA ASP A 69 6.59 -20.10 6.69
C ASP A 69 7.18 -20.55 8.03
N ASP A 70 6.98 -21.83 8.40
CA ASP A 70 7.46 -22.46 9.65
C ASP A 70 8.99 -22.32 9.89
N ASP A 71 9.68 -21.62 9.04
CA ASP A 71 11.09 -21.27 9.13
C ASP A 71 11.19 -19.92 9.88
N GLU A 72 11.27 -19.99 11.21
CA GLU A 72 11.33 -18.88 12.16
C GLU A 72 12.46 -17.85 11.89
N SER A 73 13.29 -18.07 10.89
CA SER A 73 14.49 -17.28 10.65
C SER A 73 14.34 -16.07 9.75
N ASP A 74 13.25 -15.95 8.96
CA ASP A 74 13.11 -14.89 7.95
C ASP A 74 11.80 -14.12 8.14
N GLU A 75 11.85 -13.01 8.91
CA GLU A 75 10.81 -11.97 8.94
C GLU A 75 10.63 -11.42 7.52
N LYS A 76 9.70 -11.99 6.76
CA LYS A 76 9.40 -11.53 5.39
C LYS A 76 8.56 -10.27 5.47
N THR A 77 9.00 -9.22 4.79
CA THR A 77 8.19 -8.01 4.61
C THR A 77 7.09 -8.26 3.58
N TYR A 78 6.03 -7.44 3.62
CA TYR A 78 5.00 -7.43 2.57
C TYR A 78 5.63 -7.29 1.17
N ILE A 79 6.61 -6.39 1.04
CA ILE A 79 7.29 -6.13 -0.22
C ILE A 79 8.03 -7.37 -0.72
N GLU A 80 8.77 -8.08 0.13
CA GLU A 80 9.53 -9.27 -0.27
C GLU A 80 8.64 -10.40 -0.76
N LYS A 81 7.48 -10.59 -0.13
CA LYS A 81 6.51 -11.61 -0.55
C LYS A 81 6.08 -11.39 -2.00
N PHE A 82 5.76 -10.15 -2.38
CA PHE A 82 5.19 -9.85 -3.70
C PHE A 82 6.22 -9.42 -4.74
N LEU A 83 7.45 -9.03 -4.34
CA LEU A 83 8.49 -8.59 -5.27
C LEU A 83 8.77 -9.61 -6.38
N ARG A 84 9.00 -10.88 -6.00
CA ARG A 84 9.25 -11.97 -6.94
C ARG A 84 8.06 -12.19 -7.88
N GLN A 85 6.87 -12.10 -7.34
CA GLN A 85 5.63 -12.34 -8.08
C GLN A 85 5.40 -11.25 -9.14
N TYR A 86 5.65 -9.98 -8.80
CA TYR A 86 5.58 -8.88 -9.76
C TYR A 86 6.64 -8.97 -10.85
N LEU A 87 7.88 -9.34 -10.50
CA LEU A 87 8.94 -9.58 -11.49
C LEU A 87 8.59 -10.72 -12.45
N ALA A 88 7.84 -11.71 -12.00
CA ALA A 88 7.37 -12.83 -12.81
C ALA A 88 6.06 -12.53 -13.56
N GLY A 89 5.33 -11.47 -13.22
CA GLY A 89 3.98 -11.20 -13.74
C GLY A 89 2.95 -12.27 -13.34
N ARG A 90 3.22 -13.00 -12.25
CA ARG A 90 2.41 -14.12 -11.77
C ARG A 90 2.26 -14.05 -10.26
N MET A 91 1.05 -14.36 -9.79
CA MET A 91 0.70 -14.35 -8.38
C MET A 91 0.55 -15.79 -7.89
N ASP A 92 1.23 -16.12 -6.80
CA ASP A 92 1.03 -17.38 -6.08
C ASP A 92 -0.39 -17.40 -5.50
N ASP A 93 -1.11 -18.48 -5.72
CA ASP A 93 -2.47 -18.67 -5.18
C ASP A 93 -2.64 -20.03 -4.50
N GLY A 94 -1.52 -20.72 -4.24
CA GLY A 94 -1.52 -22.02 -3.60
C GLY A 94 -2.09 -23.18 -4.44
N GLN A 95 -2.74 -22.87 -5.59
CA GLN A 95 -3.41 -23.87 -6.44
C GLN A 95 -2.67 -24.14 -7.75
N HIS A 96 -1.85 -23.22 -8.20
CA HIS A 96 -1.12 -23.28 -9.47
C HIS A 96 0.38 -23.27 -9.21
N MET A 97 1.09 -24.35 -9.54
CA MET A 97 2.55 -24.49 -9.33
C MET A 97 3.35 -23.33 -9.92
N ASP A 98 2.93 -22.78 -11.08
CA ASP A 98 3.56 -21.65 -11.75
C ASP A 98 2.94 -20.29 -11.39
N GLY A 99 2.02 -20.26 -10.44
CA GLY A 99 1.23 -19.09 -10.09
C GLY A 99 0.20 -18.70 -11.16
N ARG A 100 -0.77 -17.87 -10.78
CA ARG A 100 -1.80 -17.34 -11.66
C ARG A 100 -1.32 -16.05 -12.35
N CYS A 101 -1.59 -15.88 -13.64
CA CYS A 101 -1.32 -14.62 -14.32
C CYS A 101 -1.90 -13.43 -13.54
N ILE A 102 -1.09 -12.39 -13.34
CA ILE A 102 -1.44 -11.21 -12.52
C ILE A 102 -2.73 -10.53 -12.97
N ASN A 103 -3.07 -10.58 -14.26
CA ASN A 103 -4.32 -10.03 -14.79
C ASN A 103 -5.58 -10.67 -14.19
N ARG A 104 -5.48 -11.87 -13.63
CA ARG A 104 -6.59 -12.60 -13.01
C ARG A 104 -6.71 -12.35 -11.51
N VAL A 105 -5.78 -11.61 -10.92
CA VAL A 105 -5.78 -11.29 -9.48
C VAL A 105 -6.06 -9.81 -9.32
N LYS A 106 -7.34 -9.46 -9.22
CA LYS A 106 -7.87 -8.10 -9.30
C LYS A 106 -7.07 -7.09 -8.45
N PHE A 107 -6.78 -7.42 -7.19
CA PHE A 107 -6.07 -6.53 -6.27
C PHE A 107 -4.70 -6.12 -6.82
N HIS A 108 -3.85 -7.09 -7.12
CA HIS A 108 -2.49 -6.84 -7.61
C HIS A 108 -2.44 -6.24 -9.00
N LYS A 109 -3.37 -6.67 -9.89
CA LYS A 109 -3.56 -6.05 -11.19
C LYS A 109 -3.83 -4.56 -11.06
N MET A 110 -4.76 -4.18 -10.19
CA MET A 110 -5.14 -2.79 -9.99
C MET A 110 -4.03 -1.96 -9.36
N LEU A 111 -3.25 -2.49 -8.40
CA LEU A 111 -2.07 -1.80 -7.87
C LEU A 111 -1.12 -1.35 -8.99
N ILE A 112 -0.79 -2.28 -9.90
CA ILE A 112 0.14 -2.01 -11.00
C ILE A 112 -0.47 -1.06 -12.04
N GLN A 113 -1.72 -1.31 -12.47
CA GLN A 113 -2.36 -0.50 -13.51
C GLN A 113 -2.67 0.93 -13.05
N VAL A 114 -3.15 1.11 -11.82
CA VAL A 114 -3.42 2.45 -11.26
C VAL A 114 -2.13 3.24 -11.13
N ALA A 115 -1.08 2.65 -10.56
CA ALA A 115 0.21 3.31 -10.45
C ALA A 115 0.78 3.67 -11.83
N TYR A 116 0.76 2.74 -12.78
CA TYR A 116 1.21 2.96 -14.14
C TYR A 116 0.44 4.11 -14.81
N GLY A 117 -0.88 4.07 -14.73
CA GLY A 117 -1.72 5.10 -15.33
C GLY A 117 -1.50 6.50 -14.77
N ILE A 118 -1.30 6.63 -13.45
CA ILE A 118 -1.00 7.91 -12.81
C ILE A 118 0.37 8.44 -13.22
N VAL A 119 1.38 7.56 -13.31
CA VAL A 119 2.75 7.93 -13.67
C VAL A 119 2.86 8.35 -15.14
N HIS A 120 2.15 7.65 -16.02
CA HIS A 120 2.22 7.88 -17.48
C HIS A 120 1.08 8.72 -18.03
N GLY A 121 0.11 9.13 -17.19
CA GLY A 121 -1.03 9.94 -17.63
C GLY A 121 -1.99 9.20 -18.59
N CYS A 122 -2.13 7.88 -18.44
CA CYS A 122 -2.93 7.07 -19.35
C CYS A 122 -4.44 7.18 -19.04
N LEU A 123 -5.28 7.19 -20.07
CA LEU A 123 -6.70 6.88 -19.93
C LEU A 123 -6.88 5.37 -19.74
N TRP A 124 -8.04 4.95 -19.22
CA TRP A 124 -8.32 3.51 -19.02
C TRP A 124 -8.12 2.67 -20.28
N SER A 125 -8.61 3.15 -21.42
CA SER A 125 -8.48 2.46 -22.72
C SER A 125 -7.04 2.36 -23.24
N GLN A 126 -6.11 3.10 -22.66
CA GLN A 126 -4.68 3.13 -23.03
C GLN A 126 -3.82 2.31 -22.08
N LEU A 127 -4.41 1.82 -20.97
CA LEU A 127 -3.66 1.03 -19.99
C LEU A 127 -3.24 -0.32 -20.59
N PRO A 128 -1.97 -0.66 -20.53
CA PRO A 128 -1.52 -2.01 -20.84
C PRO A 128 -2.05 -3.00 -19.78
N TYR A 129 -2.11 -4.26 -20.14
CA TYR A 129 -2.38 -5.31 -19.16
C TYR A 129 -1.28 -5.33 -18.11
N ALA A 130 -1.64 -5.68 -16.86
CA ALA A 130 -0.63 -5.76 -15.79
C ALA A 130 0.49 -6.76 -16.12
N SER A 131 0.19 -7.85 -16.83
CA SER A 131 1.18 -8.80 -17.31
C SER A 131 2.14 -8.20 -18.35
N GLU A 132 1.72 -7.24 -19.14
CA GLU A 132 2.58 -6.52 -20.10
C GLU A 132 3.49 -5.54 -19.38
N ILE A 133 2.98 -4.86 -18.34
CA ILE A 133 3.80 -3.99 -17.47
C ILE A 133 4.88 -4.82 -16.75
N CYS A 134 4.55 -6.03 -16.33
CA CYS A 134 5.46 -6.96 -15.66
C CYS A 134 6.37 -7.76 -16.59
N ALA A 135 6.20 -7.66 -17.92
CA ALA A 135 6.96 -8.46 -18.87
C ALA A 135 8.47 -8.31 -18.67
N ASP A 136 9.19 -9.42 -18.91
CA ASP A 136 10.66 -9.49 -18.89
C ASP A 136 11.32 -9.09 -17.54
N GLY A 137 10.56 -9.15 -16.44
CA GLY A 137 11.08 -8.78 -15.12
C GLY A 137 11.40 -7.29 -14.96
N THR A 138 10.86 -6.43 -15.84
CA THR A 138 11.20 -5.00 -15.90
C THR A 138 10.15 -4.08 -15.29
N VAL A 139 9.19 -4.62 -14.55
CA VAL A 139 8.06 -3.86 -13.97
C VAL A 139 8.52 -2.58 -13.26
N PHE A 140 9.56 -2.66 -12.43
CA PHE A 140 10.04 -1.50 -11.66
C PHE A 140 10.84 -0.49 -12.48
N ASN A 141 11.16 -0.80 -13.75
CA ASN A 141 11.63 0.19 -14.71
C ASN A 141 10.49 1.02 -15.32
N ARG A 142 9.26 0.51 -15.24
CA ARG A 142 8.06 1.11 -15.82
C ARG A 142 7.21 1.80 -14.77
N VAL A 143 7.09 1.20 -13.59
CA VAL A 143 6.31 1.72 -12.47
C VAL A 143 6.79 1.13 -11.16
N SER A 144 6.81 1.96 -10.11
CA SER A 144 7.07 1.54 -8.74
C SER A 144 6.08 2.20 -7.79
N PHE A 145 5.94 1.68 -6.60
CA PHE A 145 5.09 2.23 -5.55
C PHE A 145 5.56 1.75 -4.17
N ALA A 146 5.10 2.43 -3.14
CA ALA A 146 5.19 1.97 -1.76
C ALA A 146 3.85 1.38 -1.33
N PHE A 147 3.87 0.55 -0.31
CA PHE A 147 2.68 -0.06 0.26
C PHE A 147 2.75 0.01 1.79
N MET A 148 1.62 0.32 2.42
CA MET A 148 1.44 0.43 3.86
C MET A 148 0.12 -0.22 4.25
N ASN A 149 0.14 -1.09 5.26
CA ASN A 149 -1.06 -1.52 5.95
C ASN A 149 -1.28 -0.69 7.22
N LEU A 150 -2.52 -0.32 7.51
CA LEU A 150 -2.85 0.32 8.79
C LEU A 150 -2.60 -0.62 9.95
N CYS A 151 -3.04 -1.86 9.84
CA CYS A 151 -2.72 -2.91 10.79
C CYS A 151 -1.61 -3.78 10.22
N LYS A 152 -0.45 -3.79 10.88
CA LYS A 152 0.68 -4.62 10.49
C LYS A 152 0.65 -5.99 11.14
N TRP A 153 -0.34 -6.27 11.98
CA TRP A 153 -0.58 -7.63 12.46
C TRP A 153 -1.22 -8.44 11.34
N SER A 154 -0.53 -9.48 10.92
CA SER A 154 -1.05 -10.47 9.98
C SER A 154 -1.82 -11.57 10.72
N HIS A 155 -2.90 -12.05 10.14
CA HIS A 155 -3.70 -13.14 10.66
C HIS A 155 -4.07 -14.14 9.55
N GLU A 156 -4.39 -15.36 9.97
CA GLU A 156 -4.82 -16.42 9.07
C GLU A 156 -6.24 -16.22 8.56
N SER A 157 -6.49 -16.68 7.32
CA SER A 157 -7.80 -16.58 6.68
C SER A 157 -8.84 -17.61 7.16
N ASP A 158 -8.42 -18.59 7.95
CA ASP A 158 -9.19 -19.79 8.22
C ASP A 158 -10.41 -19.60 9.14
N ASP A 159 -10.64 -18.38 9.61
CA ASP A 159 -11.85 -18.12 10.37
C ASP A 159 -13.04 -17.85 9.43
N GLU A 160 -13.64 -18.94 8.89
CA GLU A 160 -14.88 -18.89 8.11
C GLU A 160 -16.03 -18.17 8.83
N SER A 161 -15.89 -17.92 10.14
CA SER A 161 -16.89 -17.24 10.97
C SER A 161 -16.87 -15.72 10.81
N LYS A 162 -15.79 -15.12 10.30
CA LYS A 162 -15.68 -13.67 10.07
C LYS A 162 -16.28 -13.29 8.74
N SER A 163 -17.58 -13.18 8.73
CA SER A 163 -18.43 -12.88 7.59
C SER A 163 -17.93 -11.75 6.69
N GLY A 164 -17.47 -12.06 5.50
CA GLY A 164 -17.72 -11.29 4.28
C GLY A 164 -16.87 -10.06 4.01
N THR A 165 -16.12 -9.49 4.93
CA THR A 165 -15.30 -8.27 4.68
C THR A 165 -13.79 -8.51 4.65
N GLY A 166 -13.32 -9.66 5.11
CA GLY A 166 -11.90 -10.04 5.15
C GLY A 166 -11.04 -9.20 6.12
N ALA A 167 -11.55 -8.11 6.69
CA ALA A 167 -10.80 -7.22 7.57
C ALA A 167 -11.20 -7.40 9.03
N ASP A 168 -10.24 -7.62 9.92
CA ASP A 168 -10.46 -7.61 11.37
C ASP A 168 -10.42 -6.17 11.92
N TRP A 169 -11.56 -5.52 11.91
CA TRP A 169 -11.67 -4.13 12.40
C TRP A 169 -11.35 -3.97 13.89
N VAL A 170 -11.49 -5.02 14.70
CA VAL A 170 -11.09 -4.98 16.11
C VAL A 170 -9.58 -4.90 16.20
N ALA A 171 -8.88 -5.78 15.49
CA ALA A 171 -7.42 -5.74 15.42
C ALA A 171 -6.89 -4.43 14.83
N ILE A 172 -7.49 -3.96 13.72
CA ILE A 172 -7.12 -2.69 13.09
C ILE A 172 -7.25 -1.53 14.07
N ASN A 173 -8.38 -1.43 14.76
CA ASN A 173 -8.62 -0.33 15.72
C ASN A 173 -7.67 -0.39 16.92
N GLU A 174 -7.38 -1.58 17.42
CA GLU A 174 -6.41 -1.78 18.51
C GLU A 174 -5.00 -1.39 18.06
N PHE A 175 -4.57 -1.88 16.90
CA PHE A 175 -3.25 -1.58 16.34
C PHE A 175 -3.08 -0.07 16.12
N VAL A 176 -4.07 0.58 15.50
CA VAL A 176 -4.04 2.03 15.28
C VAL A 176 -3.96 2.79 16.60
N ALA A 177 -4.73 2.38 17.62
CA ALA A 177 -4.67 3.04 18.94
C ALA A 177 -3.29 2.95 19.58
N LYS A 178 -2.65 1.77 19.53
CA LYS A 178 -1.29 1.55 20.05
C LYS A 178 -0.21 2.26 19.23
N SER A 179 -0.46 2.51 17.95
CA SER A 179 0.47 3.19 17.03
C SER A 179 0.46 4.72 17.16
N LEU A 180 -0.53 5.27 17.87
CA LEU A 180 -0.70 6.70 18.11
C LEU A 180 -0.39 7.00 19.57
N THR A 181 0.90 7.18 19.90
CA THR A 181 1.31 7.55 21.24
C THR A 181 1.28 9.07 21.44
N THR A 182 1.46 9.55 22.68
CA THR A 182 1.59 10.98 22.97
C THR A 182 2.82 11.61 22.31
N GLU A 183 3.86 10.79 22.06
CA GLU A 183 5.14 11.27 21.53
C GLU A 183 5.31 10.98 20.04
N THR A 184 4.70 9.91 19.55
CA THR A 184 4.95 9.40 18.19
C THR A 184 3.68 8.97 17.49
N ASN A 185 3.53 9.40 16.24
CA ASN A 185 2.60 8.83 15.29
C ASN A 185 3.41 8.02 14.26
N PHE A 186 3.45 6.70 14.43
CA PHE A 186 4.27 5.82 13.61
C PHE A 186 3.88 5.83 12.12
N PHE A 187 2.61 6.06 11.80
CA PHE A 187 2.17 6.20 10.41
C PHE A 187 2.79 7.44 9.74
N LEU A 188 2.83 8.56 10.45
CA LEU A 188 3.45 9.78 9.93
C LEU A 188 4.97 9.63 9.81
N GLU A 189 5.63 8.89 10.72
CA GLU A 189 7.06 8.61 10.59
C GLU A 189 7.37 7.76 9.35
N GLU A 190 6.57 6.73 9.08
CA GLU A 190 6.71 5.93 7.86
C GLU A 190 6.49 6.80 6.60
N ILE A 191 5.45 7.64 6.59
CA ILE A 191 5.18 8.59 5.50
C ILE A 191 6.33 9.59 5.31
N ARG A 192 6.95 10.08 6.39
CA ARG A 192 8.12 10.97 6.33
C ARG A 192 9.32 10.30 5.66
N LEU A 193 9.54 9.02 5.94
CA LEU A 193 10.60 8.24 5.30
C LEU A 193 10.28 7.98 3.83
N LEU A 194 9.08 7.54 3.52
CA LEU A 194 8.65 7.22 2.15
C LEU A 194 8.47 8.45 1.26
N ARG A 195 8.17 9.61 1.84
CA ARG A 195 8.00 10.89 1.12
C ARG A 195 7.08 10.79 -0.11
N PRO A 196 5.88 10.21 -0.02
CA PRO A 196 4.98 10.08 -1.16
C PRO A 196 4.52 11.45 -1.64
N ASP A 197 4.15 11.53 -2.91
CA ASP A 197 3.47 12.70 -3.48
C ASP A 197 1.95 12.48 -3.46
N ILE A 198 1.53 11.21 -3.54
CA ILE A 198 0.13 10.78 -3.51
C ILE A 198 0.02 9.55 -2.59
N ILE A 199 -1.00 9.55 -1.74
CA ILE A 199 -1.44 8.37 -0.98
C ILE A 199 -2.78 7.93 -1.56
N ILE A 200 -2.92 6.66 -1.91
CA ILE A 200 -4.18 6.07 -2.32
C ILE A 200 -4.61 5.11 -1.21
N SER A 201 -5.58 5.53 -0.42
CA SER A 201 -6.16 4.68 0.62
C SER A 201 -7.33 3.86 0.06
N MET A 202 -7.53 2.68 0.64
CA MET A 202 -8.44 1.68 0.10
C MET A 202 -9.65 1.49 1.01
N ASN A 203 -10.62 2.40 0.89
CA ASN A 203 -11.88 2.38 1.64
C ASN A 203 -11.66 2.40 3.15
N LEU A 204 -10.85 3.34 3.62
CA LEU A 204 -10.61 3.56 5.04
C LEU A 204 -11.70 4.43 5.66
N GLY A 205 -12.26 5.33 4.89
CA GLY A 205 -13.27 6.28 5.31
C GLY A 205 -12.72 7.48 6.08
N PRO A 206 -13.53 8.55 6.19
CA PRO A 206 -13.10 9.82 6.78
C PRO A 206 -12.73 9.70 8.26
N GLU A 207 -13.42 8.85 9.00
CA GLU A 207 -13.18 8.64 10.43
C GLU A 207 -11.79 8.04 10.67
N MET A 208 -11.42 6.98 9.94
CA MET A 208 -10.12 6.35 10.09
C MET A 208 -8.99 7.26 9.60
N ILE A 209 -9.17 7.96 8.49
CA ILE A 209 -8.22 8.95 7.97
C ILE A 209 -8.01 10.07 8.99
N GLY A 210 -9.09 10.61 9.56
CA GLY A 210 -9.02 11.62 10.60
C GLY A 210 -8.32 11.12 11.86
N ARG A 211 -8.57 9.88 12.26
CA ARG A 211 -7.93 9.26 13.43
C ARG A 211 -6.43 9.08 13.24
N VAL A 212 -6.00 8.61 12.06
CA VAL A 212 -4.58 8.35 11.76
C VAL A 212 -3.77 9.63 11.62
N PHE A 213 -4.32 10.65 10.97
CA PHE A 213 -3.59 11.86 10.61
C PHE A 213 -3.90 13.09 11.49
N GLY A 214 -4.98 13.03 12.25
CA GLY A 214 -5.40 14.11 13.15
C GLY A 214 -5.59 15.44 12.42
N GLU A 215 -5.16 16.52 13.05
CA GLU A 215 -5.26 17.90 12.51
C GLU A 215 -4.39 18.15 11.27
N LYS A 216 -3.51 17.21 10.91
CA LYS A 216 -2.64 17.36 9.73
C LYS A 216 -3.36 17.07 8.42
N VAL A 217 -4.53 16.45 8.47
CA VAL A 217 -5.35 16.14 7.31
C VAL A 217 -6.55 17.10 7.23
N THR A 218 -6.82 17.59 6.02
CA THR A 218 -7.99 18.43 5.72
C THR A 218 -8.70 17.85 4.51
N GLN A 219 -10.00 17.60 4.63
CA GLN A 219 -10.80 17.13 3.52
C GLN A 219 -10.89 18.21 2.42
N ILE A 220 -10.71 17.77 1.18
CA ILE A 220 -10.90 18.59 -0.02
C ILE A 220 -12.33 18.34 -0.51
N ASP A 221 -13.10 19.40 -0.67
CA ASP A 221 -14.43 19.29 -1.26
C ASP A 221 -14.33 18.83 -2.72
N ASN A 222 -14.82 17.64 -2.97
CA ASN A 222 -14.99 17.08 -4.29
C ASN A 222 -16.37 16.40 -4.37
N LYS A 223 -16.97 16.42 -5.56
CA LYS A 223 -18.33 15.87 -5.79
C LYS A 223 -18.31 14.41 -6.23
N ASN A 224 -17.16 13.73 -6.15
CA ASN A 224 -17.05 12.34 -6.61
C ASN A 224 -17.45 11.36 -5.49
N PRO A 225 -18.55 10.59 -5.64
CA PRO A 225 -19.00 9.66 -4.59
C PRO A 225 -18.10 8.42 -4.45
N ASN A 226 -17.22 8.15 -5.42
CA ASN A 226 -16.37 6.97 -5.45
C ASN A 226 -14.93 7.24 -5.00
N CYS A 227 -14.58 8.51 -4.73
CA CYS A 227 -13.24 8.88 -4.29
C CYS A 227 -13.29 10.15 -3.45
N TYR A 228 -12.92 10.05 -2.18
CA TYR A 228 -12.76 11.21 -1.30
C TYR A 228 -11.31 11.71 -1.38
N ALA A 229 -11.13 13.02 -1.27
CA ALA A 229 -9.82 13.63 -1.32
C ALA A 229 -9.50 14.40 -0.04
N TYR A 230 -8.23 14.34 0.35
CA TYR A 230 -7.71 15.08 1.49
C TYR A 230 -6.35 15.66 1.15
N SER A 231 -6.01 16.75 1.82
CA SER A 231 -4.69 17.36 1.85
C SER A 231 -4.01 17.01 3.17
N LEU A 232 -2.89 16.32 3.12
CA LEU A 232 -2.08 15.98 4.28
C LEU A 232 -0.83 16.85 4.35
N LYS A 233 -0.68 17.60 5.43
CA LYS A 233 0.50 18.44 5.70
C LYS A 233 1.49 17.66 6.57
N VAL A 234 2.66 17.36 6.01
CA VAL A 234 3.78 16.76 6.74
C VAL A 234 4.89 17.80 6.87
N GLU A 235 5.44 17.92 8.07
CA GLU A 235 6.51 18.89 8.35
C GLU A 235 7.68 18.76 7.38
N LYS A 236 8.27 19.90 7.00
CA LYS A 236 9.40 20.04 6.06
C LYS A 236 9.08 19.72 4.60
N LYS A 237 7.83 19.37 4.24
CA LYS A 237 7.41 19.25 2.85
C LYS A 237 6.71 20.55 2.40
N LEU A 238 7.21 21.16 1.33
CA LEU A 238 6.68 22.45 0.80
C LEU A 238 5.26 22.27 0.22
N SER A 239 4.99 21.14 -0.43
CA SER A 239 3.68 20.84 -1.02
C SER A 239 2.96 19.79 -0.20
N PRO A 240 1.63 19.88 -0.05
CA PRO A 240 0.84 18.86 0.63
C PRO A 240 0.91 17.53 -0.12
N ILE A 241 0.63 16.44 0.60
CA ILE A 241 0.41 15.13 0.04
C ILE A 241 -1.09 14.99 -0.22
N PHE A 242 -1.50 14.60 -1.42
CA PHE A 242 -2.89 14.27 -1.68
C PHE A 242 -3.19 12.85 -1.20
N VAL A 243 -4.21 12.72 -0.36
CA VAL A 243 -4.74 11.42 0.08
C VAL A 243 -6.06 11.19 -0.65
N LEU A 244 -6.13 10.16 -1.44
CA LEU A 244 -7.30 9.78 -2.24
C LEU A 244 -7.87 8.47 -1.66
N ASP A 245 -9.03 8.53 -1.01
CA ASP A 245 -9.69 7.35 -0.46
C ASP A 245 -10.70 6.81 -1.47
N SER A 246 -10.36 5.67 -2.06
CA SER A 246 -11.12 4.99 -3.10
C SER A 246 -11.66 3.65 -2.61
N TRP A 247 -12.46 2.98 -3.43
CA TRP A 247 -12.88 1.62 -3.15
C TRP A 247 -11.66 0.69 -3.01
N HIS A 248 -11.80 -0.32 -2.14
CA HIS A 248 -10.77 -1.35 -2.02
C HIS A 248 -10.62 -2.10 -3.34
N PHE A 249 -9.39 -2.29 -3.83
CA PHE A 249 -9.12 -2.84 -5.15
C PHE A 249 -9.59 -4.29 -5.35
N SER A 250 -9.81 -5.04 -4.28
CA SER A 250 -10.43 -6.37 -4.34
C SER A 250 -11.96 -6.36 -4.33
N SER A 251 -12.62 -5.20 -4.25
CA SER A 251 -14.09 -5.11 -4.17
C SER A 251 -14.74 -5.77 -5.38
N ARG A 252 -15.52 -6.85 -5.15
CA ARG A 252 -16.08 -7.70 -6.23
C ARG A 252 -17.14 -6.98 -7.05
N ASN A 253 -17.95 -6.12 -6.41
CA ASN A 253 -19.10 -5.46 -7.01
C ASN A 253 -18.78 -4.06 -7.52
N LYS A 254 -17.50 -3.73 -7.72
CA LYS A 254 -17.06 -2.42 -8.19
C LYS A 254 -16.36 -2.54 -9.53
N SER A 255 -16.78 -1.69 -10.49
CA SER A 255 -16.13 -1.54 -11.77
C SER A 255 -14.73 -0.97 -11.59
N GLU A 256 -13.74 -1.65 -12.15
CA GLU A 256 -12.34 -1.20 -12.10
C GLU A 256 -12.16 0.14 -12.80
N GLN A 257 -12.85 0.33 -13.94
CA GLN A 257 -12.81 1.54 -14.73
C GLN A 257 -13.59 2.68 -14.07
N THR A 258 -14.91 2.53 -13.99
CA THR A 258 -15.83 3.65 -13.73
C THR A 258 -16.02 3.97 -12.25
N GLU A 259 -15.69 3.02 -11.35
CA GLU A 259 -15.82 3.24 -9.90
C GLU A 259 -14.48 3.33 -9.16
N VAL A 260 -13.36 2.93 -9.79
CA VAL A 260 -12.03 3.01 -9.15
C VAL A 260 -11.10 3.91 -9.95
N TYR A 261 -10.73 3.54 -11.18
CA TYR A 261 -9.65 4.20 -11.91
C TYR A 261 -9.99 5.63 -12.34
N GLU A 262 -11.09 5.81 -13.09
CA GLU A 262 -11.50 7.12 -13.60
C GLU A 262 -11.79 8.13 -12.47
N PRO A 263 -12.49 7.74 -11.36
CA PRO A 263 -12.65 8.60 -10.20
C PRO A 263 -11.33 9.05 -9.58
N LEU A 264 -10.37 8.14 -9.42
CA LEU A 264 -9.05 8.49 -8.89
C LEU A 264 -8.32 9.51 -9.74
N LEU A 265 -8.27 9.30 -11.07
CA LEU A 265 -7.60 10.23 -11.97
C LEU A 265 -8.27 11.60 -11.98
N LYS A 266 -9.60 11.64 -12.08
CA LYS A 266 -10.35 12.90 -12.10
C LYS A 266 -10.13 13.71 -10.82
N VAL A 267 -10.25 13.06 -9.66
CA VAL A 267 -10.06 13.73 -8.38
C VAL A 267 -8.62 14.20 -8.20
N LEU A 268 -7.63 13.41 -8.66
CA LEU A 268 -6.23 13.82 -8.65
C LEU A 268 -5.96 15.06 -9.53
N GLU A 269 -6.56 15.11 -10.72
CA GLU A 269 -6.46 16.27 -11.63
C GLU A 269 -7.09 17.51 -10.99
N ASP A 270 -8.29 17.38 -10.41
CA ASP A 270 -8.95 18.46 -9.68
C ASP A 270 -8.11 18.98 -8.50
N CYS A 271 -7.44 18.09 -7.78
CA CYS A 271 -6.52 18.46 -6.70
C CYS A 271 -5.31 19.24 -7.22
N ARG A 272 -4.67 18.77 -8.30
CA ARG A 272 -3.50 19.42 -8.89
C ARG A 272 -3.78 20.80 -9.49
N THR A 273 -5.01 21.04 -9.94
CA THR A 273 -5.41 22.34 -10.51
C THR A 273 -5.78 23.36 -9.45
N LYS A 274 -6.17 22.93 -8.25
CA LYS A 274 -6.60 23.82 -7.16
C LYS A 274 -5.47 24.19 -6.18
N TYR A 275 -4.45 23.36 -6.08
CA TYR A 275 -3.37 23.46 -5.08
C TYR A 275 -1.98 23.33 -5.73
#